data_3438b742b006bca52e176257d7a043d9
#
_entry.id   3438b742b006bca52e176257d7a043d9
#
_cell.length_a   1.000
_cell.length_b   1.000
_cell.length_c   1.000
_cell.angle_alpha   90.00
_cell.angle_beta   90.00
_cell.angle_gamma   90.00
#
_symmetry.space_group_name_H-M   'P 1'
#
loop_
_entity.id
_entity.type
_entity.pdbx_description
1 polymer ?
#
loop_
_entity_poly.entity_id
_entity_poly.type
_entity_poly.pdbx_seq_one_letter_code
_entity_poly.pdbx_strand_id
1 'polypeptide(L)'
;MADGVPARVESAALWRDRRFPLLFALGFAAGVPLPLVAGQVLRQWFAESDLSLSAIGLTALIGLAYANKFLWSPALDAVPPPVLGQRRGWLLTLQLGLVLAIAATGLSDPKIDPVRTSLIAALVAFLSASQDIVIDAYRIEVLGDDDRRQAFGLAAYVWGYRLALLASGAGTLMLVEPFGWSGAFLYGAALMLVGLVATLLGPEPPPRPVAVIGWRARLRRSVVDPFLDFTRRPLWLAILLFIALFKLGEALAGVMTTPFYRSLGFSREDVATVATVFGMVATLGGALVGGWLVGLIGVRKALVVTGLGQMLSNLMYVALAAAGHDMPMLWAQVGIESFTDGLADAAFLTWLSLLTSRAFTATQYALLSSLTALPLRTLGATSGWLAETLGWPGFFLLTTAAALPAMGIMLYLLRRLPPEQRR
;
A
#
# COMPACT_ATOMS: atom_id res chain seq x y z
N MET A 1 33.57 5.15 28.39
CA MET A 1 32.37 5.78 28.94
C MET A 1 31.53 6.17 27.74
N ALA A 2 30.54 5.36 27.39
CA ALA A 2 29.60 5.70 26.31
C ALA A 2 28.39 6.35 26.99
N ASP A 3 28.27 7.65 26.78
CA ASP A 3 27.17 8.45 27.28
C ASP A 3 25.84 7.94 26.71
N GLY A 4 25.10 7.21 27.52
CA GLY A 4 23.75 6.79 27.23
C GLY A 4 22.82 8.00 27.19
N VAL A 5 22.56 8.53 26.00
CA VAL A 5 21.48 9.50 25.78
C VAL A 5 20.16 8.80 26.19
N PRO A 6 19.41 9.33 27.16
CA PRO A 6 18.22 8.65 27.65
C PRO A 6 17.19 8.50 26.51
N ALA A 7 16.57 7.33 26.41
CA ALA A 7 15.60 6.96 25.36
C ALA A 7 14.44 7.97 25.18
N ARG A 8 14.14 8.79 26.21
CA ARG A 8 13.17 9.89 26.13
C ARG A 8 13.62 11.10 25.30
N VAL A 9 14.93 11.36 25.22
CA VAL A 9 15.45 12.49 24.40
C VAL A 9 15.46 12.09 22.93
N GLU A 10 15.75 10.82 22.63
CA GLU A 10 15.69 10.29 21.25
C GLU A 10 14.23 10.27 20.70
N SER A 11 13.24 9.91 21.52
CA SER A 11 11.84 9.90 21.07
C SER A 11 11.30 11.31 20.78
N ALA A 12 11.67 12.29 21.61
CA ALA A 12 11.29 13.69 21.40
C ALA A 12 11.94 14.28 20.13
N ALA A 13 13.13 13.82 19.75
CA ALA A 13 13.79 14.20 18.50
C ALA A 13 13.10 13.64 17.26
N LEU A 14 12.52 12.43 17.33
CA LEU A 14 11.77 11.83 16.23
C LEU A 14 10.53 12.64 15.84
N TRP A 15 9.74 13.11 16.83
CA TRP A 15 8.53 13.91 16.56
C TRP A 15 8.80 15.27 15.91
N ARG A 16 10.04 15.78 16.00
CA ARG A 16 10.48 17.05 15.37
C ARG A 16 11.14 16.85 14.00
N ASP A 17 11.26 15.62 13.52
CA ASP A 17 11.88 15.34 12.24
C ASP A 17 10.97 15.80 11.10
N ARG A 18 11.41 16.84 10.37
CA ARG A 18 10.67 17.44 9.23
C ARG A 18 10.38 16.46 8.10
N ARG A 19 11.03 15.31 8.06
CA ARG A 19 10.80 14.28 7.05
C ARG A 19 9.43 13.62 7.21
N PHE A 20 8.91 13.46 8.43
CA PHE A 20 7.62 12.81 8.66
C PHE A 20 6.42 13.60 8.10
N PRO A 21 6.26 14.91 8.32
CA PRO A 21 5.22 15.68 7.64
C PRO A 21 5.33 15.64 6.12
N LEU A 22 6.56 15.63 5.56
CA LEU A 22 6.75 15.50 4.12
C LEU A 22 6.32 14.12 3.61
N LEU A 23 6.66 13.04 4.34
CA LEU A 23 6.23 11.69 3.99
C LEU A 23 4.72 11.50 4.13
N PHE A 24 4.07 12.13 5.11
CA PHE A 24 2.61 12.20 5.20
C PHE A 24 2.01 12.87 3.95
N ALA A 25 2.54 14.02 3.54
CA ALA A 25 2.05 14.73 2.36
C ALA A 25 2.32 13.96 1.05
N LEU A 26 3.45 13.26 0.93
CA LEU A 26 3.73 12.37 -0.19
C LEU A 26 2.81 11.13 -0.18
N GLY A 27 2.53 10.57 1.00
CA GLY A 27 1.54 9.50 1.17
C GLY A 27 0.15 9.96 0.75
N PHE A 28 -0.24 11.19 1.12
CA PHE A 28 -1.49 11.79 0.66
C PHE A 28 -1.52 11.88 -0.88
N ALA A 29 -0.48 12.41 -1.50
CA ALA A 29 -0.40 12.49 -2.97
C ALA A 29 -0.44 11.12 -3.65
N ALA A 30 0.12 10.07 -3.03
CA ALA A 30 0.07 8.71 -3.54
C ALA A 30 -1.37 8.13 -3.53
N GLY A 31 -2.15 8.46 -2.50
CA GLY A 31 -3.51 7.95 -2.36
C GLY A 31 -4.55 8.64 -3.24
N VAL A 32 -4.32 9.89 -3.67
CA VAL A 32 -5.30 10.70 -4.44
C VAL A 32 -5.77 10.04 -5.74
N PRO A 33 -4.92 9.50 -6.63
CA PRO A 33 -5.37 9.03 -7.93
C PRO A 33 -6.19 7.73 -7.90
N LEU A 34 -5.98 6.88 -6.90
CA LEU A 34 -6.54 5.52 -6.88
C LEU A 34 -8.09 5.52 -6.90
N PRO A 35 -8.81 6.23 -6.02
CA PRO A 35 -10.26 6.29 -6.06
C PRO A 35 -10.79 6.89 -7.36
N LEU A 36 -10.06 7.86 -7.93
CA LEU A 36 -10.48 8.62 -9.11
C LEU A 36 -10.51 7.76 -10.37
N VAL A 37 -9.53 6.85 -10.57
CA VAL A 37 -9.40 6.15 -11.86
C VAL A 37 -9.45 4.62 -11.75
N ALA A 38 -9.05 4.02 -10.63
CA ALA A 38 -9.10 2.58 -10.41
C ALA A 38 -10.12 2.18 -9.32
N GLY A 39 -10.79 3.15 -8.72
CA GLY A 39 -11.74 3.00 -7.63
C GLY A 39 -13.19 3.27 -8.03
N GLN A 40 -13.95 3.70 -7.03
CA GLN A 40 -15.39 3.89 -7.12
C GLN A 40 -15.80 5.12 -7.96
N VAL A 41 -14.98 6.18 -8.01
CA VAL A 41 -15.34 7.45 -8.66
C VAL A 41 -15.54 7.28 -10.17
N LEU A 42 -14.54 6.68 -10.86
CA LEU A 42 -14.66 6.44 -12.31
C LEU A 42 -15.80 5.47 -12.63
N ARG A 43 -15.98 4.43 -11.83
CA ARG A 43 -17.06 3.45 -12.03
C ARG A 43 -18.44 4.09 -11.87
N GLN A 44 -18.60 4.96 -10.89
CA GLN A 44 -19.83 5.71 -10.68
C GLN A 44 -20.11 6.64 -11.89
N TRP A 45 -19.11 7.38 -12.34
CA TRP A 45 -19.26 8.25 -13.52
C TRP A 45 -19.65 7.47 -14.76
N PHE A 46 -19.02 6.33 -15.01
CA PHE A 46 -19.36 5.47 -16.14
C PHE A 46 -20.78 4.89 -16.03
N ALA A 47 -21.19 4.50 -14.83
CA ALA A 47 -22.56 4.01 -14.59
C ALA A 47 -23.61 5.10 -14.84
N GLU A 48 -23.34 6.34 -14.45
CA GLU A 48 -24.23 7.51 -14.72
C GLU A 48 -24.17 7.98 -16.18
N SER A 49 -23.20 7.49 -16.94
CA SER A 49 -23.06 7.81 -18.37
C SER A 49 -23.76 6.78 -19.28
N ASP A 50 -24.58 5.89 -18.70
CA ASP A 50 -25.33 4.84 -19.42
C ASP A 50 -24.45 3.87 -20.23
N LEU A 51 -23.20 3.67 -19.80
CA LEU A 51 -22.29 2.73 -20.43
C LEU A 51 -22.65 1.29 -20.08
N SER A 52 -22.36 0.36 -21.00
CA SER A 52 -22.61 -1.06 -20.77
C SER A 52 -21.81 -1.59 -19.57
N LEU A 53 -22.36 -2.60 -18.87
CA LEU A 53 -21.65 -3.25 -17.76
C LEU A 53 -20.30 -3.83 -18.17
N SER A 54 -20.16 -4.25 -19.44
CA SER A 54 -18.88 -4.70 -19.98
C SER A 54 -17.85 -3.57 -20.09
N ALA A 55 -18.28 -2.37 -20.52
CA ALA A 55 -17.40 -1.18 -20.56
C ALA A 55 -16.97 -0.75 -19.16
N ILE A 56 -17.89 -0.78 -18.18
CA ILE A 56 -17.55 -0.53 -16.76
C ILE A 56 -16.58 -1.60 -16.24
N GLY A 57 -16.80 -2.87 -16.59
CA GLY A 57 -15.90 -3.97 -16.22
C GLY A 57 -14.48 -3.80 -16.74
N LEU A 58 -14.30 -3.27 -17.94
CA LEU A 58 -12.98 -2.99 -18.53
C LEU A 58 -12.18 -1.95 -17.73
N THR A 59 -12.83 -1.10 -16.93
CA THR A 59 -12.11 -0.16 -16.03
C THR A 59 -11.25 -0.88 -14.99
N ALA A 60 -11.55 -2.14 -14.68
CA ALA A 60 -10.72 -2.95 -13.79
C ALA A 60 -9.30 -3.18 -14.35
N LEU A 61 -9.15 -3.16 -15.70
CA LEU A 61 -7.84 -3.28 -16.36
C LEU A 61 -6.93 -2.08 -16.07
N ILE A 62 -7.51 -0.91 -15.78
CA ILE A 62 -6.76 0.29 -15.38
C ILE A 62 -5.93 -0.01 -14.12
N GLY A 63 -6.47 -0.80 -13.19
CA GLY A 63 -5.79 -1.24 -11.98
C GLY A 63 -4.58 -2.15 -12.21
N LEU A 64 -4.40 -2.73 -13.41
CA LEU A 64 -3.25 -3.59 -13.72
C LEU A 64 -1.92 -2.84 -13.67
N ALA A 65 -1.92 -1.52 -13.88
CA ALA A 65 -0.72 -0.70 -13.74
C ALA A 65 -0.10 -0.86 -12.34
N TYR A 66 -0.90 -0.80 -11.29
CA TYR A 66 -0.41 -0.95 -9.91
C TYR A 66 0.15 -2.34 -9.60
N ALA A 67 -0.39 -3.39 -10.24
CA ALA A 67 0.08 -4.75 -10.04
C ALA A 67 1.40 -5.05 -10.76
N ASN A 68 1.59 -4.42 -11.92
CA ASN A 68 2.70 -4.71 -12.80
C ASN A 68 3.79 -3.63 -12.76
N LYS A 69 3.73 -2.70 -11.79
CA LYS A 69 4.66 -1.57 -11.67
C LYS A 69 6.13 -1.98 -11.60
N PHE A 70 6.44 -3.19 -11.17
CA PHE A 70 7.80 -3.75 -11.14
C PHE A 70 8.44 -3.86 -12.54
N LEU A 71 7.64 -3.96 -13.62
CA LEU A 71 8.15 -4.11 -14.99
C LEU A 71 8.93 -2.88 -15.47
N TRP A 72 8.52 -1.69 -15.07
CA TRP A 72 9.17 -0.44 -15.48
C TRP A 72 9.92 0.27 -14.35
N SER A 73 9.86 -0.22 -13.13
CA SER A 73 10.62 0.34 -12.00
C SER A 73 12.13 0.44 -12.26
N PRO A 74 12.78 -0.47 -13.05
CA PRO A 74 14.18 -0.33 -13.41
C PRO A 74 14.49 0.95 -14.18
N ALA A 75 13.55 1.45 -14.99
CA ALA A 75 13.74 2.69 -15.73
C ALA A 75 13.85 3.91 -14.80
N LEU A 76 13.05 3.92 -13.72
CA LEU A 76 13.05 4.98 -12.70
C LEU A 76 14.34 4.97 -11.85
N ASP A 77 14.99 3.82 -11.72
CA ASP A 77 16.30 3.69 -11.10
C ASP A 77 17.47 4.02 -12.07
N ALA A 78 17.29 3.78 -13.38
CA ALA A 78 18.34 3.94 -14.37
C ALA A 78 18.49 5.36 -14.91
N VAL A 79 17.37 6.09 -15.04
CA VAL A 79 17.33 7.38 -15.74
C VAL A 79 17.13 8.50 -14.73
N PRO A 80 18.20 9.31 -14.44
CA PRO A 80 18.04 10.49 -13.61
C PRO A 80 17.37 11.62 -14.42
N PRO A 81 16.34 12.30 -13.89
CA PRO A 81 15.81 13.52 -14.48
C PRO A 81 16.84 14.66 -14.46
N PRO A 82 16.69 15.66 -15.35
CA PRO A 82 17.68 16.73 -15.48
C PRO A 82 17.69 17.73 -14.32
N VAL A 83 16.66 17.76 -13.48
CA VAL A 83 16.48 18.72 -12.39
C VAL A 83 16.15 18.04 -11.07
N LEU A 84 16.48 18.66 -9.94
CA LEU A 84 16.15 18.27 -8.57
C LEU A 84 16.66 16.88 -8.11
N GLY A 85 17.64 16.31 -8.83
CA GLY A 85 18.16 14.99 -8.51
C GLY A 85 17.27 13.84 -8.98
N GLN A 86 17.57 12.60 -8.57
CA GLN A 86 16.92 11.43 -9.12
C GLN A 86 15.49 11.25 -8.58
N ARG A 87 15.30 11.35 -7.28
CA ARG A 87 13.99 11.04 -6.68
C ARG A 87 13.02 12.20 -6.79
N ARG A 88 13.42 13.38 -6.36
CA ARG A 88 12.58 14.58 -6.45
C ARG A 88 12.28 14.98 -7.89
N GLY A 89 13.26 14.83 -8.80
CA GLY A 89 13.04 15.09 -10.22
C GLY A 89 11.97 14.20 -10.83
N TRP A 90 12.00 12.88 -10.54
CA TRP A 90 10.92 11.97 -10.95
C TRP A 90 9.59 12.31 -10.29
N LEU A 91 9.57 12.59 -8.97
CA LEU A 91 8.34 12.98 -8.27
C LEU A 91 7.71 14.22 -8.90
N LEU A 92 8.49 15.26 -9.14
CA LEU A 92 8.00 16.49 -9.78
C LEU A 92 7.38 16.21 -11.16
N THR A 93 8.09 15.47 -12.01
CA THR A 93 7.62 15.15 -13.37
C THR A 93 6.31 14.33 -13.33
N LEU A 94 6.26 13.31 -12.48
CA LEU A 94 5.09 12.43 -12.37
C LEU A 94 3.89 13.16 -11.75
N GLN A 95 4.11 14.00 -10.73
CA GLN A 95 3.05 14.77 -10.08
C GLN A 95 2.48 15.86 -10.99
N LEU A 96 3.30 16.55 -11.76
CA LEU A 96 2.82 17.47 -12.80
C LEU A 96 2.02 16.71 -13.86
N GLY A 97 2.52 15.57 -14.32
CA GLY A 97 1.79 14.69 -15.23
C GLY A 97 0.45 14.24 -14.67
N LEU A 98 0.38 13.90 -13.37
CA LEU A 98 -0.84 13.49 -12.67
C LEU A 98 -1.85 14.64 -12.57
N VAL A 99 -1.43 15.85 -12.19
CA VAL A 99 -2.30 17.03 -12.16
C VAL A 99 -2.96 17.22 -13.53
N LEU A 100 -2.16 17.21 -14.60
CA LEU A 100 -2.66 17.41 -15.97
C LEU A 100 -3.55 16.25 -16.43
N ALA A 101 -3.17 15.01 -16.16
CA ALA A 101 -3.94 13.85 -16.60
C ALA A 101 -5.26 13.69 -15.84
N ILE A 102 -5.30 13.97 -14.53
CA ILE A 102 -6.53 13.97 -13.73
C ILE A 102 -7.46 15.09 -14.23
N ALA A 103 -6.95 16.30 -14.44
CA ALA A 103 -7.72 17.39 -15.01
C ALA A 103 -8.26 17.03 -16.42
N ALA A 104 -7.43 16.44 -17.27
CA ALA A 104 -7.84 15.98 -18.60
C ALA A 104 -8.92 14.88 -18.54
N THR A 105 -8.86 13.98 -17.54
CA THR A 105 -9.94 13.00 -17.30
C THR A 105 -11.25 13.72 -17.02
N GLY A 106 -11.26 14.70 -16.11
CA GLY A 106 -12.47 15.46 -15.76
C GLY A 106 -13.01 16.33 -16.89
N LEU A 107 -12.17 16.75 -17.82
CA LEU A 107 -12.56 17.52 -19.01
C LEU A 107 -12.97 16.62 -20.20
N SER A 108 -12.83 15.31 -20.09
CA SER A 108 -13.36 14.36 -21.04
C SER A 108 -14.84 14.07 -20.74
N ASP A 109 -15.56 13.53 -21.71
CA ASP A 109 -16.95 13.10 -21.53
C ASP A 109 -17.08 11.61 -21.93
N PRO A 110 -17.29 10.70 -20.95
CA PRO A 110 -17.43 9.29 -21.25
C PRO A 110 -18.71 8.94 -22.05
N LYS A 111 -19.72 9.82 -22.08
CA LYS A 111 -20.91 9.65 -22.94
C LYS A 111 -20.57 9.84 -24.42
N ILE A 112 -19.63 10.75 -24.71
CA ILE A 112 -19.20 11.06 -26.07
C ILE A 112 -18.11 10.12 -26.54
N ASP A 113 -17.08 9.94 -25.70
CA ASP A 113 -15.91 9.10 -26.01
C ASP A 113 -15.41 8.33 -24.78
N PRO A 114 -16.02 7.18 -24.48
CA PRO A 114 -15.64 6.36 -23.35
C PRO A 114 -14.22 5.79 -23.48
N VAL A 115 -13.76 5.55 -24.73
CA VAL A 115 -12.41 4.99 -24.97
C VAL A 115 -11.35 6.03 -24.61
N ARG A 116 -11.51 7.26 -25.06
CA ARG A 116 -10.60 8.37 -24.73
C ARG A 116 -10.53 8.59 -23.22
N THR A 117 -11.68 8.65 -22.54
CA THR A 117 -11.74 8.81 -21.08
C THR A 117 -11.03 7.68 -20.37
N SER A 118 -11.23 6.43 -20.80
CA SER A 118 -10.56 5.25 -20.25
C SER A 118 -9.06 5.27 -20.48
N LEU A 119 -8.59 5.71 -21.64
CA LEU A 119 -7.16 5.81 -21.95
C LEU A 119 -6.46 6.88 -21.10
N ILE A 120 -7.11 8.04 -20.88
CA ILE A 120 -6.58 9.07 -20.00
C ILE A 120 -6.55 8.57 -18.55
N ALA A 121 -7.60 7.89 -18.10
CA ALA A 121 -7.64 7.27 -16.77
C ALA A 121 -6.55 6.18 -16.60
N ALA A 122 -6.28 5.38 -17.64
CA ALA A 122 -5.18 4.42 -17.66
C ALA A 122 -3.80 5.12 -17.58
N LEU A 123 -3.63 6.26 -18.23
CA LEU A 123 -2.44 7.10 -18.08
C LEU A 123 -2.29 7.62 -16.66
N VAL A 124 -3.38 8.08 -16.01
CA VAL A 124 -3.35 8.46 -14.59
C VAL A 124 -2.90 7.29 -13.72
N ALA A 125 -3.43 6.10 -13.94
CA ALA A 125 -3.05 4.91 -13.18
C ALA A 125 -1.57 4.53 -13.37
N PHE A 126 -1.04 4.65 -14.60
CA PHE A 126 0.37 4.40 -14.90
C PHE A 126 1.28 5.43 -14.21
N LEU A 127 0.95 6.72 -14.31
CA LEU A 127 1.71 7.78 -13.64
C LEU A 127 1.65 7.65 -12.12
N SER A 128 0.49 7.31 -11.56
CA SER A 128 0.32 7.07 -10.13
C SER A 128 1.13 5.85 -9.65
N ALA A 129 1.05 4.72 -10.35
CA ALA A 129 1.87 3.56 -10.02
C ALA A 129 3.37 3.85 -10.10
N SER A 130 3.77 4.70 -11.06
CA SER A 130 5.16 5.17 -11.19
C SER A 130 5.54 6.10 -10.04
N GLN A 131 4.64 7.01 -9.64
CA GLN A 131 4.82 7.86 -8.46
C GLN A 131 5.01 7.03 -7.18
N ASP A 132 4.19 6.00 -6.98
CA ASP A 132 4.30 5.09 -5.82
C ASP A 132 5.69 4.47 -5.73
N ILE A 133 6.25 3.98 -6.86
CA ILE A 133 7.60 3.41 -6.91
C ILE A 133 8.62 4.43 -6.40
N VAL A 134 8.53 5.68 -6.87
CA VAL A 134 9.51 6.72 -6.54
C VAL A 134 9.34 7.20 -5.10
N ILE A 135 8.11 7.34 -4.59
CA ILE A 135 7.85 7.71 -3.19
C ILE A 135 8.37 6.63 -2.24
N ASP A 136 8.11 5.35 -2.53
CA ASP A 136 8.60 4.24 -1.73
C ASP A 136 10.14 4.24 -1.65
N ALA A 137 10.81 4.42 -2.79
CA ALA A 137 12.25 4.52 -2.84
C ALA A 137 12.78 5.77 -2.11
N TYR A 138 12.14 6.93 -2.33
CA TYR A 138 12.47 8.18 -1.63
C TYR A 138 12.36 8.02 -0.11
N ARG A 139 11.25 7.44 0.38
CA ARG A 139 11.03 7.19 1.80
C ARG A 139 12.14 6.35 2.41
N ILE A 140 12.48 5.24 1.76
CA ILE A 140 13.52 4.32 2.24
C ILE A 140 14.88 5.02 2.28
N GLU A 141 15.23 5.74 1.22
CA GLU A 141 16.54 6.39 1.08
C GLU A 141 16.72 7.59 2.00
N VAL A 142 15.68 8.41 2.20
CA VAL A 142 15.75 9.61 3.04
C VAL A 142 15.77 9.28 4.54
N LEU A 143 15.19 8.15 4.94
CA LEU A 143 15.14 7.71 6.34
C LEU A 143 16.37 6.88 6.74
N GLY A 144 17.03 6.22 5.77
CA GLY A 144 18.21 5.38 6.00
C GLY A 144 17.88 4.05 6.68
N ASP A 145 18.87 3.42 7.34
CA ASP A 145 18.79 2.05 7.86
C ASP A 145 18.31 1.99 9.32
N ASP A 146 17.65 3.02 9.84
CA ASP A 146 17.12 3.05 11.21
C ASP A 146 15.69 2.49 11.23
N ASP A 147 15.49 1.36 11.90
CA ASP A 147 14.20 0.67 12.03
C ASP A 147 13.09 1.59 12.55
N ARG A 148 13.41 2.42 13.54
CA ARG A 148 12.43 3.35 14.14
C ARG A 148 12.00 4.41 13.16
N ARG A 149 12.95 5.04 12.46
CA ARG A 149 12.67 6.05 11.44
C ARG A 149 11.87 5.45 10.29
N GLN A 150 12.23 4.25 9.83
CA GLN A 150 11.49 3.54 8.78
C GLN A 150 10.06 3.25 9.20
N ALA A 151 9.82 2.77 10.43
CA ALA A 151 8.50 2.48 10.94
C ALA A 151 7.64 3.75 11.11
N PHE A 152 8.18 4.82 11.72
CA PHE A 152 7.46 6.09 11.87
C PHE A 152 7.18 6.78 10.53
N GLY A 153 8.16 6.77 9.63
CA GLY A 153 7.99 7.34 8.28
C GLY A 153 6.97 6.57 7.45
N LEU A 154 6.93 5.25 7.59
CA LEU A 154 5.90 4.42 6.95
C LEU A 154 4.52 4.72 7.55
N ALA A 155 4.39 4.81 8.87
CA ALA A 155 3.13 5.18 9.51
C ALA A 155 2.64 6.55 9.02
N ALA A 156 3.50 7.57 8.96
CA ALA A 156 3.15 8.88 8.42
C ALA A 156 2.65 8.78 6.96
N TYR A 157 3.35 8.03 6.11
CA TYR A 157 2.95 7.77 4.73
C TYR A 157 1.56 7.11 4.65
N VAL A 158 1.33 6.03 5.42
CA VAL A 158 0.06 5.28 5.41
C VAL A 158 -1.10 6.17 5.87
N TRP A 159 -0.91 7.00 6.90
CA TRP A 159 -1.92 7.95 7.34
C TRP A 159 -2.27 8.96 6.25
N GLY A 160 -1.26 9.54 5.59
CA GLY A 160 -1.48 10.42 4.46
C GLY A 160 -2.26 9.75 3.34
N TYR A 161 -1.85 8.52 2.97
CA TYR A 161 -2.50 7.71 1.95
C TYR A 161 -3.99 7.43 2.25
N ARG A 162 -4.30 6.99 3.48
CA ARG A 162 -5.68 6.70 3.90
C ARG A 162 -6.56 7.97 3.92
N LEU A 163 -6.01 9.08 4.39
CA LEU A 163 -6.73 10.37 4.33
C LEU A 163 -7.02 10.78 2.90
N ALA A 164 -6.09 10.57 1.98
CA ALA A 164 -6.29 10.85 0.57
C ALA A 164 -7.41 10.00 -0.06
N LEU A 165 -7.52 8.70 0.31
CA LEU A 165 -8.61 7.86 -0.17
C LEU A 165 -9.99 8.43 0.19
N LEU A 166 -10.13 9.00 1.39
CA LEU A 166 -11.36 9.69 1.80
C LEU A 166 -11.55 10.99 1.05
N ALA A 167 -10.53 11.84 1.04
CA ALA A 167 -10.61 13.16 0.41
C ALA A 167 -10.88 13.06 -1.10
N SER A 168 -10.16 12.16 -1.81
CA SER A 168 -10.34 12.02 -3.24
C SER A 168 -11.51 11.10 -3.61
N GLY A 169 -11.85 10.10 -2.80
CA GLY A 169 -12.98 9.22 -3.04
C GLY A 169 -14.30 9.89 -2.69
N ALA A 170 -14.60 9.98 -1.40
CA ALA A 170 -15.85 10.58 -0.93
C ALA A 170 -15.95 12.08 -1.26
N GLY A 171 -14.84 12.83 -1.07
CA GLY A 171 -14.83 14.26 -1.37
C GLY A 171 -15.13 14.58 -2.82
N THR A 172 -14.57 13.82 -3.78
CA THR A 172 -14.88 14.01 -5.20
C THR A 172 -16.35 13.71 -5.48
N LEU A 173 -16.91 12.62 -4.97
CA LEU A 173 -18.31 12.26 -5.19
C LEU A 173 -19.28 13.30 -4.62
N MET A 174 -18.99 13.90 -3.45
CA MET A 174 -19.80 14.98 -2.86
C MET A 174 -19.79 16.25 -3.71
N LEU A 175 -18.72 16.48 -4.46
CA LEU A 175 -18.58 17.67 -5.32
C LEU A 175 -19.19 17.49 -6.71
N VAL A 176 -19.62 16.30 -7.08
CA VAL A 176 -20.26 16.06 -8.37
C VAL A 176 -21.59 16.81 -8.48
N GLU A 177 -22.40 16.82 -7.42
CA GLU A 177 -23.70 17.48 -7.44
C GLU A 177 -23.60 18.99 -7.66
N PRO A 178 -22.78 19.77 -6.90
CA PRO A 178 -22.68 21.22 -7.07
C PRO A 178 -21.80 21.66 -8.26
N PHE A 179 -20.81 20.88 -8.69
CA PHE A 179 -19.79 21.32 -9.67
C PHE A 179 -19.68 20.42 -10.90
N GLY A 180 -20.48 19.37 -10.99
CA GLY A 180 -20.40 18.37 -12.05
C GLY A 180 -19.12 17.53 -11.99
N TRP A 181 -19.03 16.55 -12.87
CA TRP A 181 -17.89 15.64 -12.94
C TRP A 181 -16.58 16.37 -13.22
N SER A 182 -16.58 17.36 -14.10
CA SER A 182 -15.38 18.16 -14.42
C SER A 182 -14.86 18.91 -13.21
N GLY A 183 -15.72 19.58 -12.43
CA GLY A 183 -15.33 20.28 -11.21
C GLY A 183 -14.82 19.33 -10.15
N ALA A 184 -15.44 18.17 -10.01
CA ALA A 184 -15.04 17.14 -9.05
C ALA A 184 -13.65 16.55 -9.37
N PHE A 185 -13.32 16.29 -10.64
CA PHE A 185 -11.98 15.86 -11.04
C PHE A 185 -10.94 16.98 -10.94
N LEU A 186 -11.29 18.24 -11.20
CA LEU A 186 -10.39 19.38 -10.97
C LEU A 186 -10.04 19.53 -9.48
N TYR A 187 -10.99 19.28 -8.58
CA TYR A 187 -10.69 19.16 -7.15
C TYR A 187 -9.67 18.04 -6.89
N GLY A 188 -9.85 16.85 -7.48
CA GLY A 188 -8.87 15.75 -7.39
C GLY A 188 -7.49 16.16 -7.90
N ALA A 189 -7.41 16.91 -9.02
CA ALA A 189 -6.15 17.46 -9.53
C ALA A 189 -5.54 18.48 -8.54
N ALA A 190 -6.35 19.32 -7.91
CA ALA A 190 -5.88 20.28 -6.90
C ALA A 190 -5.31 19.60 -5.65
N LEU A 191 -5.86 18.47 -5.22
CA LEU A 191 -5.30 17.69 -4.12
C LEU A 191 -3.87 17.22 -4.38
N MET A 192 -3.50 16.97 -5.65
CA MET A 192 -2.14 16.59 -6.02
C MET A 192 -1.09 17.69 -5.74
N LEU A 193 -1.50 18.96 -5.62
CA LEU A 193 -0.60 20.07 -5.30
C LEU A 193 0.07 19.89 -3.94
N VAL A 194 -0.56 19.18 -3.01
CA VAL A 194 0.04 18.82 -1.71
C VAL A 194 1.36 18.04 -1.93
N GLY A 195 1.34 17.08 -2.85
CA GLY A 195 2.55 16.31 -3.20
C GLY A 195 3.62 17.15 -3.88
N LEU A 196 3.21 18.05 -4.79
CA LEU A 196 4.15 18.99 -5.44
C LEU A 196 4.89 19.84 -4.42
N VAL A 197 4.15 20.44 -3.47
CA VAL A 197 4.73 21.24 -2.39
C VAL A 197 5.68 20.39 -1.55
N ALA A 198 5.27 19.18 -1.15
CA ALA A 198 6.12 18.29 -0.38
C ALA A 198 7.40 17.90 -1.13
N THR A 199 7.32 17.65 -2.44
CA THR A 199 8.47 17.33 -3.30
C THR A 199 9.44 18.51 -3.39
N LEU A 200 8.94 19.73 -3.50
CA LEU A 200 9.78 20.94 -3.59
C LEU A 200 10.45 21.26 -2.25
N LEU A 201 9.80 21.01 -1.13
CA LEU A 201 10.33 21.28 0.21
C LEU A 201 11.20 20.15 0.77
N GLY A 202 11.08 18.93 0.23
CA GLY A 202 11.80 17.75 0.71
C GLY A 202 13.29 17.78 0.37
N PRO A 203 14.15 17.14 1.17
CA PRO A 203 15.55 16.95 0.83
C PRO A 203 15.70 15.91 -0.29
N GLU A 204 16.69 16.07 -1.17
CA GLU A 204 17.08 14.97 -2.07
C GLU A 204 17.88 13.94 -1.27
N PRO A 205 17.59 12.64 -1.39
CA PRO A 205 18.42 11.59 -0.82
C PRO A 205 19.85 11.65 -1.35
N PRO A 206 20.84 11.15 -0.60
CA PRO A 206 22.24 11.16 -1.05
C PRO A 206 22.38 10.59 -2.47
N PRO A 207 23.14 11.24 -3.35
CA PRO A 207 23.31 10.78 -4.72
C PRO A 207 23.95 9.40 -4.74
N ARG A 208 23.44 8.53 -5.59
CA ARG A 208 24.06 7.22 -5.83
C ARG A 208 25.31 7.40 -6.69
N PRO A 209 26.35 6.61 -6.48
CA PRO A 209 27.50 6.59 -7.39
C PRO A 209 27.04 6.15 -8.78
N VAL A 210 26.92 7.07 -9.70
CA VAL A 210 26.60 6.77 -11.10
C VAL A 210 27.90 6.48 -11.82
N ALA A 211 28.22 5.20 -12.03
CA ALA A 211 29.29 4.85 -12.94
C ALA A 211 28.90 5.23 -14.37
N VAL A 212 29.81 5.90 -15.09
CA VAL A 212 29.62 6.16 -16.52
C VAL A 212 29.78 4.85 -17.27
N ILE A 213 28.64 4.21 -17.57
CA ILE A 213 28.57 2.93 -18.26
C ILE A 213 27.73 3.06 -19.52
N GLY A 214 28.08 2.30 -20.56
CA GLY A 214 27.30 2.27 -21.81
C GLY A 214 25.84 1.80 -21.58
N TRP A 215 24.94 2.09 -22.52
CA TRP A 215 23.51 1.84 -22.39
C TRP A 215 23.18 0.34 -22.10
N ARG A 216 23.89 -0.61 -22.69
CA ARG A 216 23.71 -2.07 -22.44
C ARG A 216 24.07 -2.44 -21.00
N ALA A 217 25.16 -1.91 -20.48
CA ALA A 217 25.58 -2.13 -19.10
C ALA A 217 24.61 -1.45 -18.12
N ARG A 218 24.08 -0.27 -18.47
CA ARG A 218 23.04 0.42 -17.69
C ARG A 218 21.74 -0.41 -17.66
N LEU A 219 21.28 -0.94 -18.80
CA LEU A 219 20.10 -1.80 -18.88
C LEU A 219 20.28 -3.06 -18.04
N ARG A 220 21.42 -3.74 -18.18
CA ARG A 220 21.75 -4.91 -17.35
C ARG A 220 21.73 -4.56 -15.87
N ARG A 221 22.36 -3.46 -15.47
CA ARG A 221 22.40 -2.99 -14.07
C ARG A 221 21.01 -2.67 -13.52
N SER A 222 20.12 -2.13 -14.34
CA SER A 222 18.78 -1.74 -13.90
C SER A 222 17.76 -2.87 -13.94
N VAL A 223 17.94 -3.88 -14.79
CA VAL A 223 16.99 -4.99 -14.94
C VAL A 223 17.52 -6.27 -14.30
N VAL A 224 18.75 -6.68 -14.63
CA VAL A 224 19.29 -7.98 -14.23
C VAL A 224 19.91 -7.94 -12.84
N ASP A 225 20.75 -6.93 -12.58
CA ASP A 225 21.52 -6.87 -11.33
C ASP A 225 20.65 -6.75 -10.07
N PRO A 226 19.49 -6.05 -10.04
CA PRO A 226 18.59 -6.04 -8.88
C PRO A 226 18.10 -7.45 -8.49
N PHE A 227 17.78 -8.28 -9.48
CA PHE A 227 17.36 -9.68 -9.25
C PHE A 227 18.54 -10.53 -8.80
N LEU A 228 19.70 -10.40 -9.47
CA LEU A 228 20.91 -11.12 -9.08
C LEU A 228 21.40 -10.74 -7.68
N ASP A 229 21.33 -9.43 -7.32
CA ASP A 229 21.65 -8.96 -5.96
C ASP A 229 20.74 -9.62 -4.94
N PHE A 230 19.44 -9.68 -5.23
CA PHE A 230 18.47 -10.30 -4.33
C PHE A 230 18.68 -11.81 -4.19
N THR A 231 18.90 -12.53 -5.30
CA THR A 231 19.12 -14.00 -5.31
C THR A 231 20.45 -14.44 -4.70
N ARG A 232 21.41 -13.53 -4.55
CA ARG A 232 22.68 -13.81 -3.82
C ARG A 232 22.51 -13.81 -2.31
N ARG A 233 21.38 -13.34 -1.79
CA ARG A 233 21.12 -13.34 -0.36
C ARG A 233 20.89 -14.74 0.17
N PRO A 234 21.35 -15.06 1.38
CA PRO A 234 21.01 -16.33 2.00
C PRO A 234 19.47 -16.43 2.14
N LEU A 235 18.93 -17.59 1.82
CA LEU A 235 17.50 -17.90 1.97
C LEU A 235 16.55 -17.00 1.14
N TRP A 236 17.02 -16.41 0.03
CA TRP A 236 16.21 -15.53 -0.82
C TRP A 236 14.87 -16.13 -1.23
N LEU A 237 14.84 -17.44 -1.55
CA LEU A 237 13.61 -18.13 -1.91
C LEU A 237 12.62 -18.21 -0.74
N ALA A 238 13.11 -18.50 0.46
CA ALA A 238 12.27 -18.52 1.67
C ALA A 238 11.75 -17.11 1.99
N ILE A 239 12.54 -16.05 1.73
CA ILE A 239 12.10 -14.66 1.88
C ILE A 239 10.96 -14.35 0.90
N LEU A 240 11.10 -14.69 -0.39
CA LEU A 240 10.04 -14.45 -1.38
C LEU A 240 8.78 -15.26 -1.06
N LEU A 241 8.93 -16.52 -0.64
CA LEU A 241 7.81 -17.36 -0.26
C LEU A 241 7.08 -16.82 0.98
N PHE A 242 7.82 -16.34 1.98
CA PHE A 242 7.25 -15.66 3.13
C PHE A 242 6.44 -14.42 2.71
N ILE A 243 7.02 -13.55 1.86
CA ILE A 243 6.35 -12.34 1.37
C ILE A 243 5.04 -12.69 0.63
N ALA A 244 5.08 -13.70 -0.23
CA ALA A 244 3.90 -14.13 -0.98
C ALA A 244 2.80 -14.72 -0.08
N LEU A 245 3.16 -15.40 1.00
CA LEU A 245 2.21 -16.10 1.85
C LEU A 245 1.76 -15.30 3.08
N PHE A 246 2.47 -14.24 3.47
CA PHE A 246 2.19 -13.49 4.69
C PHE A 246 0.77 -12.94 4.75
N LYS A 247 0.27 -12.43 3.63
CA LYS A 247 -1.08 -11.87 3.50
C LYS A 247 -2.12 -12.87 2.97
N LEU A 248 -1.80 -14.17 2.91
CA LEU A 248 -2.68 -15.17 2.30
C LEU A 248 -4.02 -15.31 3.04
N GLY A 249 -4.00 -15.38 4.39
CA GLY A 249 -5.21 -15.51 5.20
C GLY A 249 -6.14 -14.30 5.00
N GLU A 250 -5.60 -13.09 5.05
CA GLU A 250 -6.32 -11.84 4.80
C GLU A 250 -6.85 -11.76 3.36
N ALA A 251 -6.05 -12.18 2.39
CA ALA A 251 -6.44 -12.17 0.98
C ALA A 251 -7.66 -13.05 0.72
N LEU A 252 -7.75 -14.21 1.36
CA LEU A 252 -8.90 -15.10 1.28
C LEU A 252 -10.10 -14.51 2.04
N ALA A 253 -9.93 -14.08 3.28
CA ALA A 253 -10.99 -13.55 4.12
C ALA A 253 -11.60 -12.27 3.54
N GLY A 254 -10.77 -11.33 3.11
CA GLY A 254 -11.19 -9.98 2.69
C GLY A 254 -12.16 -9.97 1.50
N VAL A 255 -12.05 -10.95 0.57
CA VAL A 255 -13.00 -11.07 -0.56
C VAL A 255 -14.40 -11.46 -0.07
N MET A 256 -14.49 -12.27 1.00
CA MET A 256 -15.73 -12.82 1.50
C MET A 256 -16.34 -12.04 2.67
N THR A 257 -15.68 -11.00 3.17
CA THR A 257 -16.14 -10.21 4.32
C THR A 257 -17.52 -9.58 4.09
N THR A 258 -17.74 -8.92 2.95
CA THR A 258 -19.03 -8.29 2.63
C THR A 258 -20.16 -9.32 2.44
N PRO A 259 -19.99 -10.40 1.64
CA PRO A 259 -20.99 -11.48 1.57
C PRO A 259 -21.30 -12.10 2.93
N PHE A 260 -20.30 -12.30 3.78
CA PHE A 260 -20.46 -12.83 5.12
C PHE A 260 -21.35 -11.95 6.00
N TYR A 261 -21.06 -10.65 6.10
CA TYR A 261 -21.89 -9.73 6.89
C TYR A 261 -23.33 -9.69 6.40
N ARG A 262 -23.54 -9.73 5.08
CA ARG A 262 -24.89 -9.80 4.50
C ARG A 262 -25.60 -11.10 4.86
N SER A 263 -24.90 -12.23 4.86
CA SER A 263 -25.51 -13.53 5.23
C SER A 263 -25.97 -13.58 6.69
N LEU A 264 -25.36 -12.77 7.56
CA LEU A 264 -25.77 -12.59 8.95
C LEU A 264 -26.88 -11.54 9.13
N GLY A 265 -27.33 -10.88 8.05
CA GLY A 265 -28.43 -9.92 8.07
C GLY A 265 -28.04 -8.48 8.40
N PHE A 266 -26.75 -8.14 8.45
CA PHE A 266 -26.30 -6.76 8.65
C PHE A 266 -26.68 -5.89 7.47
N SER A 267 -27.16 -4.67 7.75
CA SER A 267 -27.53 -3.69 6.74
C SER A 267 -26.32 -3.11 6.03
N ARG A 268 -26.55 -2.44 4.90
CA ARG A 268 -25.49 -1.70 4.19
C ARG A 268 -24.93 -0.57 5.04
N GLU A 269 -25.77 0.05 5.85
CA GLU A 269 -25.40 1.15 6.74
C GLU A 269 -24.53 0.65 7.88
N ASP A 270 -24.87 -0.50 8.50
CA ASP A 270 -24.03 -1.15 9.51
C ASP A 270 -22.64 -1.46 8.97
N VAL A 271 -22.56 -2.07 7.78
CA VAL A 271 -21.29 -2.40 7.14
C VAL A 271 -20.50 -1.14 6.77
N ALA A 272 -21.14 -0.09 6.26
CA ALA A 272 -20.48 1.16 5.95
C ALA A 272 -19.91 1.83 7.20
N THR A 273 -20.70 1.90 8.27
CA THR A 273 -20.30 2.57 9.50
C THR A 273 -19.23 1.77 10.25
N VAL A 274 -19.45 0.47 10.45
CA VAL A 274 -18.56 -0.35 11.27
C VAL A 274 -17.37 -0.84 10.45
N ALA A 275 -17.58 -1.54 9.35
CA ALA A 275 -16.47 -2.15 8.62
C ALA A 275 -15.65 -1.11 7.84
N THR A 276 -16.27 -0.07 7.27
CA THR A 276 -15.54 0.91 6.46
C THR A 276 -14.98 2.03 7.34
N VAL A 277 -15.83 2.78 8.06
CA VAL A 277 -15.37 3.96 8.79
C VAL A 277 -14.59 3.58 10.05
N PHE A 278 -15.21 2.80 10.94
CA PHE A 278 -14.54 2.40 12.18
C PHE A 278 -13.36 1.46 11.92
N GLY A 279 -13.50 0.49 11.00
CA GLY A 279 -12.41 -0.40 10.59
C GLY A 279 -11.19 0.39 10.09
N MET A 280 -11.40 1.43 9.28
CA MET A 280 -10.31 2.30 8.83
C MET A 280 -9.60 3.00 10.00
N VAL A 281 -10.36 3.55 10.95
CA VAL A 281 -9.78 4.20 12.15
C VAL A 281 -8.97 3.19 12.97
N ALA A 282 -9.51 1.98 13.13
CA ALA A 282 -8.81 0.90 13.84
C ALA A 282 -7.51 0.48 13.12
N THR A 283 -7.52 0.34 11.78
CA THR A 283 -6.32 0.04 10.99
C THR A 283 -5.26 1.13 11.15
N LEU A 284 -5.65 2.40 11.10
CA LEU A 284 -4.74 3.52 11.30
C LEU A 284 -4.14 3.54 12.70
N GLY A 285 -4.97 3.27 13.73
CA GLY A 285 -4.51 3.10 15.11
C GLY A 285 -3.52 1.94 15.23
N GLY A 286 -3.84 0.80 14.61
CA GLY A 286 -2.96 -0.37 14.51
C GLY A 286 -1.63 -0.04 13.86
N ALA A 287 -1.62 0.68 12.75
CA ALA A 287 -0.38 1.07 12.05
C ALA A 287 0.52 1.98 12.91
N LEU A 288 -0.06 2.91 13.70
CA LEU A 288 0.72 3.74 14.63
C LEU A 288 1.34 2.91 15.76
N VAL A 289 0.54 2.04 16.39
CA VAL A 289 1.02 1.16 17.46
C VAL A 289 2.02 0.15 16.91
N GLY A 290 1.82 -0.36 15.70
CA GLY A 290 2.77 -1.25 15.00
C GLY A 290 4.12 -0.58 14.74
N GLY A 291 4.10 0.66 14.26
CA GLY A 291 5.32 1.45 14.09
C GLY A 291 6.06 1.69 15.41
N TRP A 292 5.33 2.02 16.47
CA TRP A 292 5.89 2.16 17.82
C TRP A 292 6.47 0.83 18.34
N LEU A 293 5.74 -0.28 18.16
CA LEU A 293 6.19 -1.61 18.56
C LEU A 293 7.49 -2.03 17.86
N VAL A 294 7.58 -1.78 16.53
CA VAL A 294 8.82 -1.99 15.77
C VAL A 294 9.98 -1.18 16.37
N GLY A 295 9.73 0.06 16.76
CA GLY A 295 10.70 0.92 17.42
C GLY A 295 11.17 0.41 18.81
N LEU A 296 10.28 -0.30 19.54
CA LEU A 296 10.58 -0.82 20.88
C LEU A 296 11.35 -2.13 20.86
N ILE A 297 10.86 -3.10 20.09
CA ILE A 297 11.34 -4.50 20.15
C ILE A 297 12.11 -4.92 18.89
N GLY A 298 12.24 -4.02 17.92
CA GLY A 298 12.84 -4.27 16.61
C GLY A 298 11.91 -5.00 15.65
N VAL A 299 12.14 -4.82 14.35
CA VAL A 299 11.23 -5.30 13.27
C VAL A 299 11.01 -6.82 13.31
N ARG A 300 12.04 -7.61 13.61
CA ARG A 300 11.95 -9.09 13.63
C ARG A 300 10.97 -9.61 14.68
N LYS A 301 11.11 -9.13 15.92
CA LYS A 301 10.21 -9.52 17.02
C LYS A 301 8.80 -8.98 16.77
N ALA A 302 8.71 -7.75 16.26
CA ALA A 302 7.44 -7.14 15.91
C ALA A 302 6.68 -7.98 14.87
N LEU A 303 7.35 -8.46 13.81
CA LEU A 303 6.74 -9.35 12.81
C LEU A 303 6.12 -10.61 13.42
N VAL A 304 6.79 -11.24 14.40
CA VAL A 304 6.25 -12.44 15.08
C VAL A 304 4.99 -12.08 15.84
N VAL A 305 5.09 -11.04 16.69
CA VAL A 305 3.97 -10.65 17.57
C VAL A 305 2.76 -10.19 16.76
N THR A 306 2.99 -9.32 15.78
CA THR A 306 1.90 -8.76 14.96
C THR A 306 1.33 -9.79 13.99
N GLY A 307 2.17 -10.65 13.39
CA GLY A 307 1.72 -11.72 12.50
C GLY A 307 0.88 -12.78 13.25
N LEU A 308 1.27 -13.15 14.48
CA LEU A 308 0.44 -14.01 15.35
C LEU A 308 -0.87 -13.31 15.70
N GLY A 309 -0.83 -12.03 16.05
CA GLY A 309 -2.04 -11.24 16.34
C GLY A 309 -3.01 -11.23 15.16
N GLN A 310 -2.52 -10.96 13.95
CA GLN A 310 -3.33 -10.95 12.73
C GLN A 310 -3.87 -12.35 12.39
N MET A 311 -3.07 -13.40 12.51
CA MET A 311 -3.53 -14.77 12.30
C MET A 311 -4.68 -15.13 13.25
N LEU A 312 -4.54 -14.81 14.53
CA LEU A 312 -5.55 -15.12 15.56
C LEU A 312 -6.79 -14.23 15.44
N SER A 313 -6.69 -13.00 14.93
CA SER A 313 -7.84 -12.13 14.72
C SER A 313 -8.86 -12.68 13.72
N ASN A 314 -8.43 -13.51 12.76
CA ASN A 314 -9.34 -14.22 11.86
C ASN A 314 -10.36 -15.11 12.62
N LEU A 315 -10.04 -15.57 13.84
CA LEU A 315 -10.98 -16.33 14.68
C LEU A 315 -12.17 -15.48 15.14
N MET A 316 -12.05 -14.14 15.12
CA MET A 316 -13.16 -13.24 15.42
C MET A 316 -14.30 -13.36 14.39
N TYR A 317 -13.99 -13.69 13.12
CA TYR A 317 -15.01 -14.03 12.13
C TYR A 317 -15.76 -15.30 12.50
N VAL A 318 -15.07 -16.31 13.05
CA VAL A 318 -15.71 -17.55 13.54
C VAL A 318 -16.60 -17.24 14.73
N ALA A 319 -16.15 -16.40 15.64
CA ALA A 319 -16.95 -15.97 16.80
C ALA A 319 -18.20 -15.18 16.35
N LEU A 320 -18.06 -14.27 15.37
CA LEU A 320 -19.21 -13.55 14.80
C LEU A 320 -20.16 -14.49 14.06
N ALA A 321 -19.65 -15.50 13.34
CA ALA A 321 -20.49 -16.50 12.69
C ALA A 321 -21.33 -17.32 13.71
N ALA A 322 -20.77 -17.58 14.89
CA ALA A 322 -21.48 -18.26 15.99
C ALA A 322 -22.48 -17.34 16.70
N ALA A 323 -22.18 -16.05 16.85
CA ALA A 323 -23.07 -15.07 17.47
C ALA A 323 -24.25 -14.68 16.56
N GLY A 324 -24.07 -14.74 15.23
CA GLY A 324 -25.10 -14.37 14.27
C GLY A 324 -25.20 -12.82 14.13
N HIS A 325 -26.45 -12.31 14.05
CA HIS A 325 -26.72 -10.87 13.95
C HIS A 325 -26.55 -10.18 15.30
N ASP A 326 -25.31 -9.91 15.69
CA ASP A 326 -24.96 -9.25 16.97
C ASP A 326 -24.08 -8.02 16.70
N MET A 327 -24.62 -6.82 16.92
CA MET A 327 -23.92 -5.56 16.64
C MET A 327 -22.67 -5.38 17.53
N PRO A 328 -22.71 -5.58 18.86
CA PRO A 328 -21.51 -5.54 19.68
C PRO A 328 -20.40 -6.48 19.19
N MET A 329 -20.75 -7.68 18.77
CA MET A 329 -19.79 -8.65 18.24
C MET A 329 -19.21 -8.19 16.89
N LEU A 330 -20.02 -7.56 16.02
CA LEU A 330 -19.53 -6.95 14.78
C LEU A 330 -18.48 -5.87 15.06
N TRP A 331 -18.76 -4.96 16.00
CA TRP A 331 -17.79 -3.92 16.40
C TRP A 331 -16.49 -4.52 16.95
N ALA A 332 -16.60 -5.55 17.80
CA ALA A 332 -15.44 -6.24 18.35
C ALA A 332 -14.62 -6.95 17.26
N GLN A 333 -15.28 -7.68 16.34
CA GLN A 333 -14.62 -8.38 15.25
C GLN A 333 -13.90 -7.41 14.32
N VAL A 334 -14.58 -6.37 13.83
CA VAL A 334 -13.99 -5.37 12.93
C VAL A 334 -12.85 -4.61 13.64
N GLY A 335 -13.05 -4.22 14.90
CA GLY A 335 -12.05 -3.48 15.66
C GLY A 335 -10.76 -4.28 15.87
N ILE A 336 -10.87 -5.54 16.30
CA ILE A 336 -9.72 -6.41 16.55
C ILE A 336 -9.01 -6.75 15.23
N GLU A 337 -9.76 -7.15 14.23
CA GLU A 337 -9.20 -7.55 12.92
C GLU A 337 -8.50 -6.37 12.23
N SER A 338 -9.19 -5.25 12.07
CA SER A 338 -8.61 -4.08 11.42
C SER A 338 -7.42 -3.49 12.18
N PHE A 339 -7.47 -3.49 13.52
CA PHE A 339 -6.35 -3.03 14.34
C PHE A 339 -5.13 -3.93 14.19
N THR A 340 -5.31 -5.26 14.22
CA THR A 340 -4.21 -6.21 14.06
C THR A 340 -3.67 -6.22 12.64
N ASP A 341 -4.51 -5.98 11.63
CA ASP A 341 -4.07 -5.78 10.25
C ASP A 341 -3.13 -4.58 10.13
N GLY A 342 -3.54 -3.43 10.67
CA GLY A 342 -2.67 -2.24 10.71
C GLY A 342 -1.34 -2.47 11.44
N LEU A 343 -1.37 -3.18 12.57
CA LEU A 343 -0.17 -3.59 13.31
C LEU A 343 0.79 -4.42 12.44
N ALA A 344 0.25 -5.45 11.79
CA ALA A 344 1.03 -6.38 10.97
C ALA A 344 1.57 -5.71 9.71
N ASP A 345 0.78 -4.84 9.07
CA ASP A 345 1.20 -4.04 7.92
C ASP A 345 2.40 -3.16 8.26
N ALA A 346 2.37 -2.44 9.38
CA ALA A 346 3.48 -1.58 9.78
C ALA A 346 4.80 -2.35 9.97
N ALA A 347 4.75 -3.52 10.62
CA ALA A 347 5.92 -4.36 10.82
C ALA A 347 6.40 -4.99 9.50
N PHE A 348 5.48 -5.51 8.70
CA PHE A 348 5.79 -6.20 7.46
C PHE A 348 6.37 -5.25 6.39
N LEU A 349 5.75 -4.10 6.15
CA LEU A 349 6.23 -3.12 5.17
C LEU A 349 7.54 -2.46 5.63
N THR A 350 7.75 -2.30 6.95
CA THR A 350 9.04 -1.87 7.48
C THR A 350 10.12 -2.92 7.17
N TRP A 351 9.83 -4.19 7.41
CA TRP A 351 10.76 -5.28 7.09
C TRP A 351 11.04 -5.38 5.59
N LEU A 352 10.02 -5.24 4.72
CA LEU A 352 10.21 -5.16 3.28
C LEU A 352 11.17 -4.04 2.89
N SER A 353 11.02 -2.87 3.51
CA SER A 353 11.88 -1.71 3.25
C SER A 353 13.35 -2.00 3.58
N LEU A 354 13.60 -2.67 4.69
CA LEU A 354 14.95 -3.06 5.14
C LEU A 354 15.57 -4.18 4.30
N LEU A 355 14.74 -4.95 3.57
CA LEU A 355 15.23 -5.95 2.62
C LEU A 355 15.73 -5.35 1.31
N THR A 356 15.45 -4.09 1.01
CA THR A 356 15.89 -3.49 -0.25
C THR A 356 17.34 -3.03 -0.18
N SER A 357 18.09 -3.24 -1.27
CA SER A 357 19.44 -2.70 -1.39
C SER A 357 19.38 -1.23 -1.81
N ARG A 358 20.22 -0.39 -1.23
CA ARG A 358 20.31 1.04 -1.59
C ARG A 358 20.65 1.26 -3.08
N ALA A 359 21.31 0.32 -3.72
CA ALA A 359 21.66 0.41 -5.13
C ALA A 359 20.43 0.24 -6.05
N PHE A 360 19.38 -0.49 -5.60
CA PHE A 360 18.24 -0.90 -6.41
C PHE A 360 16.91 -0.73 -5.67
N THR A 361 16.78 0.29 -4.84
CA THR A 361 15.66 0.47 -3.89
C THR A 361 14.30 0.41 -4.59
N ALA A 362 14.11 1.21 -5.68
CA ALA A 362 12.82 1.26 -6.36
C ALA A 362 12.45 -0.07 -7.00
N THR A 363 13.40 -0.70 -7.71
CA THR A 363 13.15 -1.98 -8.40
C THR A 363 12.87 -3.11 -7.42
N GLN A 364 13.70 -3.27 -6.39
CA GLN A 364 13.53 -4.34 -5.41
C GLN A 364 12.26 -4.14 -4.57
N TYR A 365 11.98 -2.93 -4.09
CA TYR A 365 10.75 -2.69 -3.32
C TYR A 365 9.49 -2.88 -4.19
N ALA A 366 9.50 -2.41 -5.43
CA ALA A 366 8.38 -2.62 -6.35
C ALA A 366 8.13 -4.10 -6.62
N LEU A 367 9.20 -4.91 -6.79
CA LEU A 367 9.08 -6.35 -6.94
C LEU A 367 8.46 -7.01 -5.70
N LEU A 368 9.00 -6.72 -4.53
CA LEU A 368 8.55 -7.31 -3.26
C LEU A 368 7.10 -6.90 -2.94
N SER A 369 6.75 -5.62 -3.11
CA SER A 369 5.39 -5.13 -2.87
C SER A 369 4.38 -5.66 -3.90
N SER A 370 4.79 -5.88 -5.15
CA SER A 370 3.92 -6.52 -6.15
C SER A 370 3.67 -8.00 -5.81
N LEU A 371 4.67 -8.68 -5.25
CA LEU A 371 4.54 -10.08 -4.84
C LEU A 371 3.51 -10.27 -3.70
N THR A 372 3.33 -9.28 -2.82
CA THR A 372 2.30 -9.33 -1.76
C THR A 372 0.87 -9.32 -2.31
N ALA A 373 0.66 -8.68 -3.46
CA ALA A 373 -0.66 -8.58 -4.09
C ALA A 373 -1.05 -9.83 -4.91
N LEU A 374 -0.10 -10.72 -5.19
CA LEU A 374 -0.32 -11.91 -6.01
C LEU A 374 -1.35 -12.88 -5.39
N PRO A 375 -1.28 -13.26 -4.11
CA PRO A 375 -2.25 -14.16 -3.50
C PRO A 375 -3.67 -13.60 -3.52
N LEU A 376 -3.86 -12.31 -3.25
CA LEU A 376 -5.17 -11.65 -3.29
C LEU A 376 -5.84 -11.81 -4.65
N ARG A 377 -5.07 -11.70 -5.72
CA ARG A 377 -5.60 -11.72 -7.10
C ARG A 377 -5.80 -13.12 -7.66
N THR A 378 -4.96 -14.08 -7.24
CA THR A 378 -5.00 -15.45 -7.74
C THR A 378 -5.85 -16.36 -6.85
N LEU A 379 -5.53 -16.40 -5.56
CA LEU A 379 -6.19 -17.30 -4.60
C LEU A 379 -7.49 -16.70 -4.03
N GLY A 380 -7.61 -15.38 -3.96
CA GLY A 380 -8.86 -14.72 -3.58
C GLY A 380 -10.03 -15.09 -4.48
N ALA A 381 -9.80 -15.42 -5.76
CA ALA A 381 -10.83 -15.90 -6.68
C ALA A 381 -11.46 -17.25 -6.25
N THR A 382 -10.74 -18.06 -5.48
CA THR A 382 -11.26 -19.37 -4.97
C THR A 382 -12.05 -19.24 -3.69
N SER A 383 -12.07 -18.07 -3.03
CA SER A 383 -12.67 -17.85 -1.71
C SER A 383 -14.18 -18.12 -1.70
N GLY A 384 -14.89 -17.78 -2.78
CA GLY A 384 -16.34 -18.04 -2.89
C GLY A 384 -16.65 -19.53 -2.84
N TRP A 385 -15.98 -20.33 -3.68
CA TRP A 385 -16.15 -21.78 -3.70
C TRP A 385 -15.77 -22.43 -2.35
N LEU A 386 -14.69 -21.94 -1.71
CA LEU A 386 -14.30 -22.42 -0.39
C LEU A 386 -15.35 -22.10 0.69
N ALA A 387 -15.93 -20.90 0.65
CA ALA A 387 -16.98 -20.49 1.59
C ALA A 387 -18.27 -21.29 1.39
N GLU A 388 -18.66 -21.57 0.14
CA GLU A 388 -19.83 -22.42 -0.17
C GLU A 388 -19.64 -23.85 0.29
N THR A 389 -18.45 -24.43 0.13
CA THR A 389 -18.19 -25.83 0.49
C THR A 389 -17.98 -26.05 1.97
N LEU A 390 -17.34 -25.14 2.69
CA LEU A 390 -16.96 -25.28 4.09
C LEU A 390 -17.94 -24.60 5.07
N GLY A 391 -18.83 -23.76 4.56
CA GLY A 391 -19.61 -22.83 5.38
C GLY A 391 -18.72 -21.76 6.04
N TRP A 392 -19.34 -20.73 6.60
CA TRP A 392 -18.61 -19.58 7.14
C TRP A 392 -17.60 -19.93 8.24
N PRO A 393 -17.96 -20.74 9.29
CA PRO A 393 -16.98 -21.09 10.32
C PRO A 393 -15.80 -21.87 9.77
N GLY A 394 -16.06 -22.88 8.92
CA GLY A 394 -14.99 -23.69 8.29
C GLY A 394 -14.10 -22.87 7.38
N PHE A 395 -14.66 -21.95 6.61
CA PHE A 395 -13.92 -21.04 5.75
C PHE A 395 -12.97 -20.14 6.55
N PHE A 396 -13.45 -19.49 7.62
CA PHE A 396 -12.58 -18.61 8.42
C PHE A 396 -11.55 -19.38 9.28
N LEU A 397 -11.83 -20.61 9.67
CA LEU A 397 -10.81 -21.50 10.24
C LEU A 397 -9.73 -21.84 9.21
N LEU A 398 -10.12 -22.09 7.95
CA LEU A 398 -9.17 -22.31 6.86
C LEU A 398 -8.29 -21.05 6.61
N THR A 399 -8.89 -19.85 6.60
CA THR A 399 -8.10 -18.60 6.43
C THR A 399 -7.09 -18.40 7.57
N THR A 400 -7.46 -18.75 8.80
CA THR A 400 -6.54 -18.75 9.94
C THR A 400 -5.41 -19.77 9.73
N ALA A 401 -5.75 -21.00 9.32
CA ALA A 401 -4.75 -22.04 9.05
C ALA A 401 -3.85 -21.70 7.86
N ALA A 402 -4.35 -20.98 6.85
CA ALA A 402 -3.58 -20.54 5.68
C ALA A 402 -2.43 -19.57 6.04
N ALA A 403 -2.47 -18.92 7.21
CA ALA A 403 -1.37 -18.11 7.71
C ALA A 403 -0.23 -18.95 8.33
N LEU A 404 -0.47 -20.20 8.75
CA LEU A 404 0.53 -21.05 9.43
C LEU A 404 1.81 -21.32 8.61
N PRO A 405 1.74 -21.59 7.29
CA PRO A 405 2.96 -21.76 6.48
C PRO A 405 3.84 -20.50 6.50
N ALA A 406 3.24 -19.31 6.37
CA ALA A 406 3.98 -18.05 6.45
C ALA A 406 4.65 -17.87 7.82
N MET A 407 3.92 -18.14 8.91
CA MET A 407 4.48 -18.09 10.27
C MET A 407 5.62 -19.08 10.46
N GLY A 408 5.51 -20.31 9.95
CA GLY A 408 6.58 -21.31 9.97
C GLY A 408 7.83 -20.85 9.23
N ILE A 409 7.67 -20.31 8.01
CA ILE A 409 8.78 -19.75 7.23
C ILE A 409 9.40 -18.55 7.94
N MET A 410 8.59 -17.66 8.52
CA MET A 410 9.09 -16.53 9.29
C MET A 410 9.96 -16.97 10.47
N LEU A 411 9.49 -17.89 11.28
CA LEU A 411 10.27 -18.42 12.40
C LEU A 411 11.58 -19.09 11.94
N TYR A 412 11.54 -19.80 10.81
CA TYR A 412 12.73 -20.38 10.18
C TYR A 412 13.71 -19.28 9.75
N LEU A 413 13.24 -18.24 9.07
CA LEU A 413 14.06 -17.10 8.63
C LEU A 413 14.69 -16.38 9.82
N LEU A 414 13.93 -16.13 10.90
CA LEU A 414 14.44 -15.46 12.10
C LEU A 414 15.53 -16.23 12.82
N ARG A 415 15.50 -17.58 12.76
CA ARG A 415 16.54 -18.45 13.34
C ARG A 415 17.79 -18.52 12.48
N ARG A 416 17.67 -18.41 11.16
CA ARG A 416 18.76 -18.65 10.20
C ARG A 416 19.42 -17.37 9.68
N LEU A 417 18.67 -16.28 9.55
CA LEU A 417 19.27 -15.00 9.19
C LEU A 417 20.09 -14.47 10.37
N PRO A 418 21.32 -14.02 10.12
CA PRO A 418 22.15 -13.42 11.15
C PRO A 418 21.41 -12.22 11.78
N PRO A 419 21.61 -11.93 13.07
CA PRO A 419 21.10 -10.70 13.64
C PRO A 419 21.64 -9.54 12.81
N GLU A 420 20.75 -8.62 12.39
CA GLU A 420 21.17 -7.44 11.67
C GLU A 420 22.23 -6.75 12.51
N GLN A 421 23.46 -6.70 11.97
CA GLN A 421 24.51 -5.95 12.61
C GLN A 421 24.01 -4.50 12.65
N ARG A 422 23.86 -3.94 13.85
CA ARG A 422 23.72 -2.51 14.06
C ARG A 422 24.92 -1.84 13.42
N ARG A 423 24.77 -1.41 12.16
CA ARG A 423 25.76 -0.58 11.49
C ARG A 423 25.44 0.87 11.73
#